data_c125092af657e0b7a32be59850a73eff
#
_entry.id   c125092af657e0b7a32be59850a73eff
#
_cell.length_a   1.000
_cell.length_b   1.000
_cell.length_c   1.000
_cell.angle_alpha   90.00
_cell.angle_beta   90.00
_cell.angle_gamma   90.00
#
_symmetry.space_group_name_H-M   'P 1'
#
loop_
_entity.id
_entity.type
_entity.pdbx_description
1 polymer ?
#
loop_
_entity_poly.entity_id
_entity_poly.type
_entity_poly.pdbx_seq_one_letter_code
_entity_poly.pdbx_strand_id
1 'polypeptide(L)'
;FARSNLIHLQEVGSLQARQPHTSTRKGLASYLFFWVESGSGVLEYEGARHELHAGDCVFLDCQRPYQHHTGDDLWQLHWVHFYGPNMAAIYKKYQERGGLPCFRAADPGGYAALLDELYALAESDTYVRDMQIYEKLIALLTLLMEESWHPDAARAPGSKKQNLQEIKDYLDTHYTEKITLDALAERFY
;
A
#
# COMPACT_ATOMS: atom_id res chain seq x y z
N PHE A 1 -17.04 -0.62 -18.47
CA PHE A 1 -16.67 0.73 -18.01
C PHE A 1 -15.65 0.66 -16.86
N ALA A 2 -15.94 -0.03 -15.73
CA ALA A 2 -15.09 -0.05 -14.54
C ALA A 2 -13.67 -0.53 -14.83
N ARG A 3 -13.50 -1.66 -15.51
CA ARG A 3 -12.19 -2.25 -15.83
C ARG A 3 -11.25 -1.34 -16.62
N SER A 4 -11.80 -0.42 -17.41
CA SER A 4 -10.99 0.46 -18.27
C SER A 4 -10.77 1.85 -17.68
N ASN A 5 -11.57 2.26 -16.70
CA ASN A 5 -11.61 3.65 -16.24
C ASN A 5 -11.44 3.83 -14.73
N LEU A 6 -11.71 2.78 -13.94
CA LEU A 6 -11.69 2.84 -12.49
C LEU A 6 -10.65 1.89 -11.92
N ILE A 7 -10.26 2.11 -10.68
CA ILE A 7 -9.68 1.05 -9.88
C ILE A 7 -10.84 0.12 -9.56
N HIS A 8 -10.69 -1.15 -9.92
CA HIS A 8 -11.75 -2.13 -9.85
C HIS A 8 -11.31 -3.39 -9.10
N LEU A 9 -12.26 -4.02 -8.46
CA LEU A 9 -12.09 -5.28 -7.77
C LEU A 9 -11.85 -6.41 -8.77
N GLN A 10 -10.87 -7.26 -8.50
CA GLN A 10 -10.63 -8.51 -9.23
C GLN A 10 -11.05 -9.72 -8.39
N GLU A 11 -10.66 -9.73 -7.12
CA GLU A 11 -10.98 -10.80 -6.18
C GLU A 11 -10.98 -10.22 -4.76
N VAL A 12 -11.87 -10.71 -3.91
CA VAL A 12 -11.87 -10.44 -2.47
C VAL A 12 -12.26 -11.74 -1.75
N GLY A 13 -11.68 -11.98 -0.60
CA GLY A 13 -11.98 -13.19 0.13
C GLY A 13 -11.36 -13.25 1.52
N SER A 14 -11.68 -14.34 2.20
CA SER A 14 -11.07 -14.73 3.46
C SER A 14 -10.63 -16.18 3.43
N LEU A 15 -9.58 -16.51 4.14
CA LEU A 15 -9.06 -17.86 4.31
C LEU A 15 -8.83 -18.12 5.78
N GLN A 16 -9.47 -19.13 6.31
CA GLN A 16 -9.09 -19.77 7.54
C GLN A 16 -8.33 -21.05 7.20
N ALA A 17 -7.02 -21.03 7.32
CA ALA A 17 -6.20 -22.20 7.03
C ALA A 17 -6.52 -23.32 8.05
N ARG A 18 -6.79 -24.52 7.56
CA ARG A 18 -7.01 -25.73 8.38
C ARG A 18 -5.86 -26.74 8.26
N GLN A 19 -4.94 -26.45 7.39
CA GLN A 19 -3.70 -27.18 7.12
C GLN A 19 -2.68 -26.23 6.51
N PRO A 20 -1.39 -26.57 6.49
CA PRO A 20 -0.37 -25.78 5.82
C PRO A 20 -0.78 -25.44 4.39
N HIS A 21 -0.71 -24.15 4.05
CA HIS A 21 -1.11 -23.63 2.76
C HIS A 21 0.00 -22.76 2.18
N THR A 22 0.30 -22.94 0.91
CA THR A 22 1.27 -22.13 0.16
C THR A 22 0.58 -21.56 -1.08
N SER A 23 0.76 -20.28 -1.32
CA SER A 23 0.33 -19.61 -2.55
C SER A 23 1.54 -18.99 -3.23
N THR A 24 1.76 -19.33 -4.51
CA THR A 24 2.83 -18.78 -5.33
C THR A 24 2.23 -18.13 -6.56
N ARG A 25 2.59 -16.89 -6.83
CA ARG A 25 2.09 -16.12 -7.98
C ARG A 25 3.22 -15.32 -8.63
N LYS A 26 3.08 -15.03 -9.92
CA LYS A 26 3.94 -14.08 -10.66
C LYS A 26 3.22 -13.54 -11.89
N GLY A 27 3.56 -12.34 -12.25
CA GLY A 27 3.11 -11.73 -13.51
C GLY A 27 1.62 -11.43 -13.58
N LEU A 28 0.97 -11.23 -12.44
CA LEU A 28 -0.44 -10.85 -12.40
C LEU A 28 -0.55 -9.32 -12.54
N ALA A 29 -1.38 -8.86 -13.46
CA ALA A 29 -1.79 -7.45 -13.54
C ALA A 29 -2.79 -7.15 -12.41
N SER A 30 -2.27 -7.06 -11.20
CA SER A 30 -3.02 -6.91 -9.95
C SER A 30 -2.16 -6.29 -8.87
N TYR A 31 -2.81 -5.64 -7.91
CA TYR A 31 -2.25 -5.29 -6.62
C TYR A 31 -2.97 -6.09 -5.56
N LEU A 32 -2.22 -6.58 -4.57
CA LEU A 32 -2.74 -7.37 -3.47
C LEU A 32 -2.61 -6.58 -2.18
N PHE A 33 -3.70 -6.45 -1.46
CA PHE A 33 -3.68 -6.15 -0.04
C PHE A 33 -4.23 -7.35 0.72
N PHE A 34 -3.56 -7.72 1.81
CA PHE A 34 -4.14 -8.66 2.78
C PHE A 34 -3.75 -8.29 4.21
N TRP A 35 -4.61 -8.69 5.13
CA TRP A 35 -4.44 -8.52 6.56
C TRP A 35 -4.47 -9.87 7.24
N VAL A 36 -3.55 -10.08 8.20
CA VAL A 36 -3.47 -11.29 9.03
C VAL A 36 -4.35 -11.06 10.26
N GLU A 37 -5.50 -11.72 10.32
CA GLU A 37 -6.42 -11.64 11.46
C GLU A 37 -5.89 -12.42 12.66
N SER A 38 -5.37 -13.63 12.42
CA SER A 38 -4.82 -14.51 13.46
C SER A 38 -3.76 -15.45 12.89
N GLY A 39 -2.96 -16.06 13.76
CA GLY A 39 -1.90 -16.98 13.40
C GLY A 39 -0.68 -16.27 12.81
N SER A 40 0.17 -17.04 12.13
CA SER A 40 1.39 -16.52 11.53
C SER A 40 1.68 -17.14 10.15
N GLY A 41 2.63 -16.56 9.45
CA GLY A 41 3.10 -17.06 8.17
C GLY A 41 4.31 -16.29 7.67
N VAL A 42 4.66 -16.57 6.43
CA VAL A 42 5.81 -15.95 5.77
C VAL A 42 5.41 -15.45 4.40
N LEU A 43 5.87 -14.26 4.04
CA LEU A 43 5.86 -13.74 2.69
C LEU A 43 7.28 -13.67 2.16
N GLU A 44 7.49 -14.20 0.95
CA GLU A 44 8.69 -13.99 0.14
C GLU A 44 8.34 -13.05 -1.01
N TYR A 45 8.98 -11.88 -1.04
CA TYR A 45 8.73 -10.83 -2.02
C TYR A 45 10.02 -10.07 -2.36
N GLU A 46 10.32 -9.89 -3.65
CA GLU A 46 11.52 -9.18 -4.15
C GLU A 46 12.84 -9.67 -3.53
N GLY A 47 12.93 -10.97 -3.23
CA GLY A 47 14.13 -11.60 -2.64
C GLY A 47 14.26 -11.42 -1.13
N ALA A 48 13.31 -10.75 -0.49
CA ALA A 48 13.23 -10.62 0.96
C ALA A 48 12.21 -11.61 1.54
N ARG A 49 12.49 -12.10 2.75
CA ARG A 49 11.59 -12.95 3.55
C ARG A 49 11.04 -12.13 4.72
N HIS A 50 9.73 -12.09 4.83
CA HIS A 50 9.01 -11.36 5.88
C HIS A 50 8.22 -12.35 6.71
N GLU A 51 8.46 -12.37 8.02
CA GLU A 51 7.62 -13.09 8.96
C GLU A 51 6.40 -12.23 9.31
N LEU A 52 5.22 -12.82 9.24
CA LEU A 52 3.95 -12.15 9.44
C LEU A 52 3.21 -12.77 10.62
N HIS A 53 2.59 -11.92 11.42
CA HIS A 53 1.82 -12.29 12.59
C HIS A 53 0.47 -11.58 12.59
N ALA A 54 -0.42 -11.99 13.47
CA ALA A 54 -1.72 -11.31 13.65
C ALA A 54 -1.55 -9.79 13.81
N GLY A 55 -2.30 -9.02 13.02
CA GLY A 55 -2.25 -7.56 12.94
C GLY A 55 -1.31 -7.01 11.86
N ASP A 56 -0.53 -7.87 11.20
CA ASP A 56 0.33 -7.43 10.09
C ASP A 56 -0.49 -7.33 8.79
N CYS A 57 -0.14 -6.35 8.00
CA CYS A 57 -0.70 -6.07 6.68
C CYS A 57 0.35 -6.22 5.60
N VAL A 58 -0.09 -6.58 4.41
CA VAL A 58 0.74 -6.68 3.21
C VAL A 58 0.11 -5.88 2.08
N PHE A 59 0.92 -5.07 1.39
CA PHE A 59 0.51 -4.40 0.17
C PHE A 59 1.62 -4.52 -0.89
N LEU A 60 1.33 -5.19 -2.01
CA LEU A 60 2.33 -5.47 -3.04
C LEU A 60 1.80 -5.43 -4.47
N ASP A 61 2.75 -5.26 -5.41
CA ASP A 61 2.53 -5.37 -6.86
C ASP A 61 2.71 -6.83 -7.28
N CYS A 62 1.63 -7.47 -7.70
CA CYS A 62 1.61 -8.88 -8.12
C CYS A 62 2.26 -9.13 -9.50
N GLN A 63 2.71 -8.12 -10.23
CA GLN A 63 3.55 -8.31 -11.42
C GLN A 63 4.90 -8.90 -11.03
N ARG A 64 5.38 -8.61 -9.81
CA ARG A 64 6.55 -9.20 -9.19
C ARG A 64 6.23 -10.59 -8.65
N PRO A 65 7.19 -11.54 -8.71
CA PRO A 65 7.01 -12.84 -8.08
C PRO A 65 6.83 -12.69 -6.56
N TYR A 66 5.85 -13.39 -6.01
CA TYR A 66 5.67 -13.51 -4.57
C TYR A 66 5.18 -14.90 -4.18
N GLN A 67 5.51 -15.31 -2.98
CA GLN A 67 5.03 -16.52 -2.36
C GLN A 67 4.70 -16.23 -0.90
N HIS A 68 3.60 -16.76 -0.43
CA HIS A 68 3.29 -16.75 0.99
C HIS A 68 2.82 -18.13 1.45
N HIS A 69 3.14 -18.46 2.67
CA HIS A 69 2.72 -19.73 3.30
C HIS A 69 2.42 -19.53 4.79
N THR A 70 1.54 -20.38 5.30
CA THR A 70 1.21 -20.42 6.72
C THR A 70 2.43 -20.82 7.55
N GLY A 71 2.52 -20.30 8.77
CA GLY A 71 3.35 -20.81 9.84
C GLY A 71 2.75 -22.06 10.51
N ASP A 72 3.35 -22.48 11.62
CA ASP A 72 2.90 -23.66 12.40
C ASP A 72 1.52 -23.42 13.05
N ASP A 73 1.25 -22.18 13.45
CA ASP A 73 -0.03 -21.69 13.96
C ASP A 73 -0.88 -21.13 12.82
N LEU A 74 -1.44 -21.99 12.02
CA LEU A 74 -2.23 -21.71 10.85
C LEU A 74 -2.99 -20.36 10.90
N TRP A 75 -2.75 -19.50 9.91
CA TRP A 75 -3.32 -18.15 9.89
C TRP A 75 -4.75 -18.04 9.38
N GLN A 76 -5.37 -16.93 9.72
CA GLN A 76 -6.58 -16.43 9.08
C GLN A 76 -6.25 -15.12 8.36
N LEU A 77 -6.61 -15.06 7.09
CA LEU A 77 -6.34 -13.92 6.21
C LEU A 77 -7.63 -13.36 5.62
N HIS A 78 -7.63 -12.05 5.42
CA HIS A 78 -8.59 -11.36 4.56
C HIS A 78 -7.81 -10.64 3.47
N TRP A 79 -8.22 -10.77 2.21
CA TRP A 79 -7.48 -10.18 1.09
C TRP A 79 -8.39 -9.53 0.07
N VAL A 80 -7.80 -8.63 -0.69
CA VAL A 80 -8.38 -8.04 -1.90
C VAL A 80 -7.33 -7.92 -2.99
N HIS A 81 -7.67 -8.40 -4.18
CA HIS A 81 -6.97 -8.12 -5.42
C HIS A 81 -7.71 -7.06 -6.22
N PHE A 82 -7.00 -6.05 -6.66
CA PHE A 82 -7.57 -4.95 -7.43
C PHE A 82 -6.57 -4.41 -8.46
N TYR A 83 -7.10 -3.72 -9.46
CA TYR A 83 -6.29 -3.11 -10.51
C TYR A 83 -6.98 -1.87 -11.07
N GLY A 84 -6.20 -1.03 -11.76
CA GLY A 84 -6.73 0.14 -12.46
C GLY A 84 -5.63 0.90 -13.20
N PRO A 85 -6.02 1.82 -14.11
CA PRO A 85 -5.06 2.47 -15.01
C PRO A 85 -3.95 3.26 -14.29
N ASN A 86 -4.25 3.81 -13.10
CA ASN A 86 -3.33 4.67 -12.35
C ASN A 86 -2.59 3.93 -11.21
N MET A 87 -2.82 2.64 -11.03
CA MET A 87 -2.29 1.90 -9.88
C MET A 87 -0.77 1.89 -9.82
N ALA A 88 -0.07 1.78 -10.96
CA ALA A 88 1.39 1.82 -10.97
C ALA A 88 1.95 3.14 -10.41
N ALA A 89 1.33 4.27 -10.75
CA ALA A 89 1.73 5.58 -10.23
C ALA A 89 1.40 5.73 -8.73
N ILE A 90 0.26 5.21 -8.30
CA ILE A 90 -0.16 5.21 -6.88
C ILE A 90 0.80 4.36 -6.04
N TYR A 91 1.08 3.12 -6.48
CA TYR A 91 2.00 2.21 -5.78
C TYR A 91 3.42 2.77 -5.71
N LYS A 92 3.91 3.34 -6.83
CA LYS A 92 5.20 4.05 -6.83
C LYS A 92 5.22 5.18 -5.80
N LYS A 93 4.13 5.96 -5.69
CA LYS A 93 4.02 7.03 -4.71
C LYS A 93 4.00 6.51 -3.28
N TYR A 94 3.32 5.39 -3.02
CA TYR A 94 3.36 4.69 -1.75
C TYR A 94 4.81 4.34 -1.35
N GLN A 95 5.56 3.69 -2.25
CA GLN A 95 6.96 3.32 -2.01
C GLN A 95 7.86 4.55 -1.78
N GLU A 96 7.70 5.59 -2.59
CA GLU A 96 8.48 6.84 -2.46
C GLU A 96 8.27 7.56 -1.12
N ARG A 97 7.16 7.30 -0.44
CA ARG A 97 6.83 7.85 0.90
C ARG A 97 7.34 6.99 2.05
N GLY A 98 7.96 5.86 1.76
CA GLY A 98 8.47 4.92 2.75
C GLY A 98 7.54 3.72 2.99
N GLY A 99 6.51 3.55 2.16
CA GLY A 99 5.63 2.40 2.23
C GLY A 99 6.38 1.09 2.03
N LEU A 100 6.17 0.15 2.93
CA LEU A 100 6.79 -1.17 2.95
C LEU A 100 5.81 -2.22 2.43
N PRO A 101 6.29 -3.32 1.82
CA PRO A 101 5.43 -4.42 1.39
C PRO A 101 4.74 -5.12 2.56
N CYS A 102 5.34 -5.08 3.74
CA CYS A 102 4.79 -5.61 5.00
C CYS A 102 4.90 -4.53 6.08
N PHE A 103 3.83 -4.33 6.82
CA PHE A 103 3.79 -3.34 7.89
C PHE A 103 2.76 -3.75 8.95
N ARG A 104 2.90 -3.20 10.16
CA ARG A 104 1.89 -3.35 11.20
C ARG A 104 0.95 -2.16 11.16
N ALA A 105 -0.33 -2.42 10.96
CA ALA A 105 -1.32 -1.36 10.88
C ALA A 105 -1.49 -0.62 12.21
N ALA A 106 -1.55 0.71 12.15
CA ALA A 106 -1.86 1.54 13.31
C ALA A 106 -3.33 1.34 13.74
N ASP A 107 -4.25 1.18 12.79
CA ASP A 107 -5.66 0.86 12.99
C ASP A 107 -6.07 -0.38 12.17
N PRO A 108 -5.90 -1.61 12.70
CA PRO A 108 -6.34 -2.82 12.03
C PRO A 108 -7.86 -2.87 11.78
N GLY A 109 -8.65 -2.22 12.65
CA GLY A 109 -10.11 -2.22 12.55
C GLY A 109 -10.61 -1.50 11.30
N GLY A 110 -9.95 -0.42 10.89
CA GLY A 110 -10.28 0.30 9.65
C GLY A 110 -10.08 -0.56 8.40
N TYR A 111 -9.01 -1.34 8.34
CA TYR A 111 -8.76 -2.27 7.24
C TYR A 111 -9.76 -3.43 7.21
N ALA A 112 -10.05 -4.01 8.38
CA ALA A 112 -11.03 -5.10 8.49
C ALA A 112 -12.41 -4.65 7.99
N ALA A 113 -12.90 -3.50 8.45
CA ALA A 113 -14.19 -2.96 8.04
C ALA A 113 -14.27 -2.74 6.51
N LEU A 114 -13.21 -2.21 5.89
CA LEU A 114 -13.16 -2.01 4.43
C LEU A 114 -13.18 -3.33 3.66
N LEU A 115 -12.48 -4.35 4.14
CA LEU A 115 -12.48 -5.67 3.51
C LEU A 115 -13.86 -6.35 3.60
N ASP A 116 -14.54 -6.23 4.75
CA ASP A 116 -15.91 -6.74 4.92
C ASP A 116 -16.91 -6.03 4.01
N GLU A 117 -16.80 -4.69 3.87
CA GLU A 117 -17.64 -3.92 2.96
C GLU A 117 -17.38 -4.29 1.50
N LEU A 118 -16.11 -4.46 1.09
CA LEU A 118 -15.74 -4.91 -0.25
C LEU A 118 -16.28 -6.30 -0.55
N TYR A 119 -16.22 -7.21 0.43
CA TYR A 119 -16.79 -8.55 0.30
C TYR A 119 -18.30 -8.51 0.10
N ALA A 120 -19.02 -7.76 0.92
CA ALA A 120 -20.47 -7.60 0.80
C ALA A 120 -20.86 -6.96 -0.55
N LEU A 121 -20.11 -5.96 -1.01
CA LEU A 121 -20.33 -5.33 -2.32
C LEU A 121 -20.05 -6.28 -3.48
N ALA A 122 -19.05 -7.16 -3.36
CA ALA A 122 -18.73 -8.15 -4.39
C ALA A 122 -19.87 -9.13 -4.65
N GLU A 123 -20.64 -9.47 -3.60
CA GLU A 123 -21.81 -10.34 -3.67
C GLU A 123 -23.11 -9.59 -4.05
N SER A 124 -23.09 -8.26 -4.07
CA SER A 124 -24.29 -7.46 -4.37
C SER A 124 -24.54 -7.36 -5.87
N ASP A 125 -25.80 -7.11 -6.24
CA ASP A 125 -26.23 -6.86 -7.60
C ASP A 125 -26.72 -5.41 -7.82
N THR A 126 -26.39 -4.50 -6.91
CA THR A 126 -26.80 -3.10 -6.98
C THR A 126 -26.29 -2.42 -8.25
N TYR A 127 -27.10 -1.58 -8.87
CA TYR A 127 -26.76 -0.85 -10.10
C TYR A 127 -25.47 0.00 -9.95
N VAL A 128 -25.23 0.53 -8.76
CA VAL A 128 -24.07 1.40 -8.48
C VAL A 128 -22.88 0.65 -7.86
N ARG A 129 -22.93 -0.68 -7.82
CA ARG A 129 -21.92 -1.54 -7.18
C ARG A 129 -20.48 -1.16 -7.56
N ASP A 130 -20.20 -0.99 -8.84
CA ASP A 130 -18.83 -0.71 -9.30
C ASP A 130 -18.31 0.64 -8.78
N MET A 131 -19.19 1.64 -8.61
CA MET A 131 -18.84 2.91 -8.01
C MET A 131 -18.63 2.82 -6.51
N GLN A 132 -19.43 2.01 -5.82
CA GLN A 132 -19.26 1.75 -4.39
C GLN A 132 -17.97 0.97 -4.12
N ILE A 133 -17.66 -0.03 -4.93
CA ILE A 133 -16.38 -0.76 -4.86
C ILE A 133 -15.21 0.21 -5.11
N TYR A 134 -15.31 1.08 -6.12
CA TYR A 134 -14.28 2.09 -6.40
C TYR A 134 -14.07 3.03 -5.19
N GLU A 135 -15.14 3.50 -4.57
CA GLU A 135 -15.08 4.32 -3.34
C GLU A 135 -14.31 3.59 -2.23
N LYS A 136 -14.62 2.32 -1.96
CA LYS A 136 -13.95 1.55 -0.90
C LYS A 136 -12.50 1.23 -1.22
N LEU A 137 -12.17 0.98 -2.47
CA LEU A 137 -10.78 0.80 -2.90
C LEU A 137 -9.97 2.10 -2.76
N ILE A 138 -10.57 3.26 -3.05
CA ILE A 138 -9.93 4.56 -2.78
C ILE A 138 -9.75 4.79 -1.27
N ALA A 139 -10.72 4.45 -0.45
CA ALA A 139 -10.59 4.52 1.00
C ALA A 139 -9.44 3.63 1.52
N LEU A 140 -9.34 2.39 1.02
CA LEU A 140 -8.21 1.49 1.32
C LEU A 140 -6.86 2.12 0.92
N LEU A 141 -6.76 2.66 -0.29
CA LEU A 141 -5.54 3.33 -0.75
C LEU A 141 -5.21 4.57 0.06
N THR A 142 -6.22 5.29 0.56
CA THR A 142 -6.02 6.44 1.46
C THR A 142 -5.38 6.00 2.76
N LEU A 143 -5.89 4.96 3.42
CA LEU A 143 -5.29 4.40 4.63
C LEU A 143 -3.85 3.94 4.39
N LEU A 144 -3.60 3.24 3.27
CA LEU A 144 -2.25 2.81 2.90
C LEU A 144 -1.29 4.00 2.69
N MET A 145 -1.77 5.09 2.10
CA MET A 145 -0.97 6.30 1.92
C MET A 145 -0.70 7.03 3.23
N GLU A 146 -1.64 7.04 4.17
CA GLU A 146 -1.47 7.59 5.52
C GLU A 146 -0.47 6.75 6.31
N GLU A 147 -0.60 5.43 6.29
CA GLU A 147 0.32 4.47 6.93
C GLU A 147 1.76 4.61 6.40
N SER A 148 1.92 4.84 5.09
CA SER A 148 3.23 5.02 4.46
C SER A 148 3.89 6.35 4.78
N TRP A 149 3.16 7.29 5.35
CA TRP A 149 3.67 8.62 5.62
C TRP A 149 4.48 8.66 6.92
N HIS A 150 5.79 8.51 6.79
CA HIS A 150 6.75 8.67 7.88
C HIS A 150 7.57 9.94 7.66
N PRO A 151 7.11 11.12 8.11
CA PRO A 151 7.82 12.40 7.89
C PRO A 151 9.24 12.39 8.48
N ASP A 152 9.47 11.63 9.55
CA ASP A 152 10.79 11.52 10.16
C ASP A 152 11.77 10.63 9.36
N ALA A 153 11.26 9.60 8.66
CA ALA A 153 12.06 8.80 7.73
C ALA A 153 12.40 9.59 6.44
N ALA A 154 11.49 10.47 6.01
CA ALA A 154 11.75 11.40 4.90
C ALA A 154 12.75 12.51 5.27
N ARG A 155 13.00 12.73 6.57
CA ARG A 155 13.99 13.68 7.12
C ARG A 155 15.38 13.08 7.32
N ALA A 156 15.66 11.88 6.82
CA ALA A 156 17.02 11.34 6.85
C ALA A 156 17.97 12.30 6.13
N PRO A 157 19.12 12.68 6.74
CA PRO A 157 20.07 13.62 6.14
C PRO A 157 20.47 13.16 4.74
N GLY A 158 20.18 13.98 3.72
CA GLY A 158 20.54 13.70 2.32
C GLY A 158 19.42 13.27 1.39
N SER A 159 18.15 13.29 1.81
CA SER A 159 17.04 13.02 0.87
C SER A 159 16.87 14.23 -0.08
N LYS A 160 16.96 14.01 -1.40
CA LYS A 160 16.76 15.06 -2.43
C LYS A 160 15.43 15.82 -2.30
N LYS A 161 14.40 15.22 -1.68
CA LYS A 161 13.09 15.86 -1.44
C LYS A 161 13.10 16.84 -0.29
N GLN A 162 13.89 16.55 0.76
CA GLN A 162 14.06 17.46 1.90
C GLN A 162 14.68 18.76 1.44
N ASN A 163 15.77 18.67 0.65
CA ASN A 163 16.44 19.85 0.08
C ASN A 163 15.50 20.70 -0.76
N LEU A 164 14.60 20.08 -1.57
CA LEU A 164 13.65 20.83 -2.41
C LEU A 164 12.60 21.58 -1.58
N GLN A 165 12.08 21.02 -0.52
CA GLN A 165 11.10 21.71 0.34
C GLN A 165 11.78 22.84 1.13
N GLU A 166 12.95 22.57 1.68
CA GLU A 166 13.74 23.58 2.39
C GLU A 166 14.17 24.75 1.49
N ILE A 167 14.54 24.45 0.22
CA ILE A 167 14.85 25.46 -0.79
C ILE A 167 13.59 26.29 -1.09
N LYS A 168 12.44 25.65 -1.25
CA LYS A 168 11.18 26.33 -1.50
C LYS A 168 10.81 27.24 -0.33
N ASP A 169 10.84 26.74 0.90
CA ASP A 169 10.52 27.50 2.12
C ASP A 169 11.49 28.68 2.30
N TYR A 170 12.75 28.47 1.97
CA TYR A 170 13.75 29.55 1.96
C TYR A 170 13.44 30.62 0.91
N LEU A 171 13.12 30.23 -0.32
CA LEU A 171 12.74 31.16 -1.38
C LEU A 171 11.46 31.92 -1.02
N ASP A 172 10.45 31.25 -0.48
CA ASP A 172 9.19 31.85 -0.05
C ASP A 172 9.36 32.85 1.10
N THR A 173 10.40 32.65 1.93
CA THR A 173 10.70 33.54 3.07
C THR A 173 11.59 34.72 2.68
N HIS A 174 12.48 34.53 1.69
CA HIS A 174 13.51 35.52 1.33
C HIS A 174 13.30 36.10 -0.08
N TYR A 175 12.11 36.00 -0.66
CA TYR A 175 11.80 36.44 -2.04
C TYR A 175 12.06 37.94 -2.27
N THR A 176 12.17 38.76 -1.21
CA THR A 176 12.51 40.20 -1.30
C THR A 176 14.00 40.47 -1.36
N GLU A 177 14.84 39.44 -1.17
CA GLU A 177 16.30 39.53 -1.15
C GLU A 177 16.89 39.10 -2.49
N LYS A 178 18.14 39.53 -2.79
CA LYS A 178 18.85 39.06 -3.97
C LYS A 178 19.38 37.63 -3.71
N ILE A 179 18.67 36.63 -4.19
CA ILE A 179 19.07 35.23 -4.10
C ILE A 179 19.83 34.82 -5.36
N THR A 180 21.01 34.21 -5.19
CA THR A 180 21.81 33.67 -6.29
C THR A 180 21.84 32.15 -6.26
N LEU A 181 22.05 31.51 -7.41
CA LEU A 181 22.19 30.04 -7.49
C LEU A 181 23.39 29.55 -6.66
N ASP A 182 24.48 30.29 -6.64
CA ASP A 182 25.66 29.93 -5.84
C ASP A 182 25.35 29.91 -4.34
N ALA A 183 24.61 30.92 -3.85
CA ALA A 183 24.21 30.99 -2.45
C ALA A 183 23.24 29.85 -2.07
N LEU A 184 22.35 29.43 -2.98
CA LEU A 184 21.49 28.27 -2.78
C LEU A 184 22.28 26.97 -2.78
N ALA A 185 23.25 26.84 -3.71
CA ALA A 185 24.09 25.64 -3.78
C ALA A 185 24.96 25.51 -2.50
N GLU A 186 25.59 26.62 -2.04
CA GLU A 186 26.41 26.62 -0.82
C GLU A 186 25.59 26.28 0.45
N ARG A 187 24.29 26.64 0.47
CA ARG A 187 23.43 26.43 1.63
C ARG A 187 22.78 25.04 1.68
N PHE A 188 22.50 24.42 0.52
CA PHE A 188 21.66 23.22 0.44
C PHE A 188 22.36 22.01 -0.21
N TYR A 189 23.59 22.13 -0.65
CA TYR A 189 24.44 21.10 -1.22
C TYR A 189 25.83 21.04 -0.59
#